data_6290b4f94101ba8e3d162bc5b5a6ea94
#
_entry.id   6290b4f94101ba8e3d162bc5b5a6ea94
#
_cell.length_a   1.000
_cell.length_b   1.000
_cell.length_c   1.000
_cell.angle_alpha   90.00
_cell.angle_beta   90.00
_cell.angle_gamma   90.00
#
_symmetry.space_group_name_H-M   'P 1'
#
loop_
_entity.id
_entity.type
_entity.pdbx_description
1 polymer ?
#
loop_
_entity_poly.entity_id
_entity_poly.type
_entity_poly.pdbx_seq_one_letter_code
_entity_poly.pdbx_strand_id
1 'polypeptide(L)'
;AVDLPTYPFQRQRYWPTVTAQGAAPTYPSLSQADVSFWAVVEEGAPELADTLGVSQEAMNAVLPALTALRREQLERAEVEGWCYRVDWEPVVVPDEKPVTGRWLLLQMPDDVPLAGLEQFIPGLERLTCDALDRKGLARLLEQAVEGEEPAGVLSCLSLPSPGDGRPASEAGRAVENVMALVQALGDAGAAAPLWVVTHAGFGPGRAPDEPAQAAVWGFGRVAALECPDRWGGLVDVPPHPARDELGSLASVLSHAREDQVSVRGAATYARRLRPAPLPASAPTATRDADHRIPQRLLVTGGTGALGVRVAEWFAGRGTTQLVLTSRSGPHAPGVADTVARLRAAGAERVEVVACDVADRLQVAALLDAHPVDGIAHAAGILDVDPIDTTTPNDMDRVLGAKGWGAVYLDEL
;
A
#
# COMPACT_ATOMS: atom_id res chain seq x y z
N ALA A 1 28.38 -3.14 43.60
CA ALA A 1 26.99 -3.34 43.18
C ALA A 1 26.28 -2.03 43.44
N VAL A 2 25.76 -1.40 42.38
CA VAL A 2 24.91 -0.22 42.47
C VAL A 2 23.48 -0.73 42.48
N ASP A 3 22.75 -0.48 43.59
CA ASP A 3 21.33 -0.75 43.67
C ASP A 3 20.61 0.19 42.69
N LEU A 4 20.13 -0.35 41.59
CA LEU A 4 19.24 0.36 40.69
C LEU A 4 17.84 0.34 41.30
N PRO A 5 17.15 1.52 41.41
CA PRO A 5 15.78 1.55 41.88
C PRO A 5 14.92 0.70 40.95
N THR A 6 14.20 -0.26 41.51
CA THR A 6 13.21 -1.05 40.77
C THR A 6 12.09 -0.12 40.32
N TYR A 7 12.02 0.12 39.00
CA TYR A 7 10.92 0.88 38.40
C TYR A 7 9.62 0.09 38.63
N PRO A 8 8.61 0.63 39.29
CA PRO A 8 7.35 -0.06 39.45
C PRO A 8 6.69 -0.15 38.08
N PHE A 9 6.69 -1.33 37.49
CA PHE A 9 5.93 -1.59 36.29
C PHE A 9 4.46 -1.31 36.57
N GLN A 10 3.95 -0.22 36.04
CA GLN A 10 2.52 0.05 36.03
C GLN A 10 1.87 -0.98 35.10
N ARG A 11 1.20 -1.97 35.66
CA ARG A 11 0.45 -2.96 34.90
C ARG A 11 -0.84 -2.32 34.37
N GLN A 12 -0.73 -1.55 33.31
CA GLN A 12 -1.88 -1.09 32.54
C GLN A 12 -2.11 -2.06 31.37
N ARG A 13 -3.37 -2.37 31.12
CA ARG A 13 -3.78 -3.23 30.02
C ARG A 13 -3.86 -2.37 28.76
N TYR A 14 -2.87 -2.48 27.89
CA TYR A 14 -2.79 -1.69 26.63
C TYR A 14 -3.55 -2.31 25.45
N TRP A 15 -4.32 -3.39 25.67
CA TRP A 15 -5.17 -3.90 24.61
C TRP A 15 -6.34 -2.93 24.39
N PRO A 16 -6.57 -2.46 23.15
CA PRO A 16 -7.75 -1.68 22.84
C PRO A 16 -8.99 -2.48 23.23
N THR A 17 -9.81 -1.93 24.10
CA THR A 17 -11.16 -2.45 24.30
C THR A 17 -11.94 -2.11 23.04
N VAL A 18 -12.27 -3.12 22.24
CA VAL A 18 -13.18 -2.97 21.11
C VAL A 18 -14.53 -2.58 21.73
N THR A 19 -14.79 -1.29 21.80
CA THR A 19 -16.17 -0.80 22.03
C THR A 19 -16.94 -1.13 20.75
N ALA A 20 -17.92 -2.00 20.86
CA ALA A 20 -18.82 -2.42 19.79
C ALA A 20 -19.72 -1.25 19.32
N GLN A 21 -19.14 -0.23 18.70
CA GLN A 21 -19.83 0.91 18.09
C GLN A 21 -19.44 1.11 16.62
N GLY A 22 -19.10 0.06 15.96
CA GLY A 22 -19.16 -0.10 14.52
C GLY A 22 -19.64 -1.52 14.33
N ALA A 23 -20.64 -1.73 13.51
CA ALA A 23 -21.09 -3.07 13.19
C ALA A 23 -19.86 -3.85 12.71
N ALA A 24 -19.33 -4.71 13.58
CA ALA A 24 -18.37 -5.71 13.15
C ALA A 24 -19.00 -6.39 11.93
N PRO A 25 -18.24 -6.64 10.85
CA PRO A 25 -18.77 -7.43 9.76
C PRO A 25 -19.34 -8.68 10.38
N THR A 26 -20.64 -8.85 10.24
CA THR A 26 -21.34 -10.05 10.71
C THR A 26 -20.85 -11.15 9.77
N TYR A 27 -19.74 -11.79 10.10
CA TYR A 27 -19.49 -13.12 9.58
C TYR A 27 -20.76 -13.90 9.95
N PRO A 28 -21.35 -14.68 9.06
CA PRO A 28 -22.45 -15.55 9.42
C PRO A 28 -21.95 -16.36 10.59
N SER A 29 -22.32 -15.96 11.79
CA SER A 29 -22.04 -16.72 13.00
C SER A 29 -22.67 -18.09 12.73
N LEU A 30 -21.85 -19.14 12.70
CA LEU A 30 -22.37 -20.49 12.64
C LEU A 30 -23.51 -20.54 13.66
N SER A 31 -24.68 -20.96 13.23
CA SER A 31 -25.78 -21.13 14.16
C SER A 31 -25.32 -22.12 15.25
N GLN A 32 -25.88 -22.01 16.43
CA GLN A 32 -25.53 -22.96 17.50
C GLN A 32 -25.76 -24.40 17.07
N ALA A 33 -26.69 -24.62 16.15
CA ALA A 33 -26.95 -25.92 15.52
C ALA A 33 -25.78 -26.37 14.63
N ASP A 34 -25.19 -25.45 13.83
CA ASP A 34 -24.03 -25.77 13.00
C ASP A 34 -22.81 -26.12 13.85
N VAL A 35 -22.57 -25.38 14.93
CA VAL A 35 -21.47 -25.66 15.86
C VAL A 35 -21.65 -27.03 16.49
N SER A 36 -22.87 -27.37 16.94
CA SER A 36 -23.18 -28.67 17.52
C SER A 36 -23.04 -29.80 16.52
N PHE A 37 -23.53 -29.63 15.30
CA PHE A 37 -23.40 -30.61 14.23
C PHE A 37 -21.93 -30.92 13.90
N TRP A 38 -21.13 -29.89 13.72
CA TRP A 38 -19.73 -30.09 13.38
C TRP A 38 -18.91 -30.67 14.53
N ALA A 39 -19.25 -30.35 15.79
CA ALA A 39 -18.62 -30.96 16.95
C ALA A 39 -18.85 -32.49 16.94
N VAL A 40 -20.07 -32.93 16.67
CA VAL A 40 -20.39 -34.37 16.57
C VAL A 40 -19.68 -35.03 15.37
N VAL A 41 -19.54 -34.34 14.25
CA VAL A 41 -18.79 -34.86 13.09
C VAL A 41 -17.30 -35.01 13.40
N GLU A 42 -16.70 -34.05 14.12
CA GLU A 42 -15.28 -34.09 14.52
C GLU A 42 -15.01 -35.16 15.57
N GLU A 43 -15.94 -35.42 16.50
CA GLU A 43 -15.83 -36.48 17.50
C GLU A 43 -16.00 -37.87 16.91
N GLY A 44 -16.49 -38.01 15.68
CA GLY A 44 -16.63 -39.28 14.98
C GLY A 44 -17.61 -40.24 15.64
N ALA A 45 -18.66 -39.72 16.28
CA ALA A 45 -19.54 -40.47 17.15
C ALA A 45 -20.39 -41.50 16.41
N PRO A 46 -20.47 -42.72 16.90
CA PRO A 46 -21.40 -43.75 16.39
C PRO A 46 -22.86 -43.29 16.41
N GLU A 47 -23.18 -42.39 17.34
CA GLU A 47 -24.48 -41.77 17.52
C GLU A 47 -24.97 -40.95 16.28
N LEU A 48 -24.02 -40.46 15.47
CA LEU A 48 -24.36 -39.72 14.24
C LEU A 48 -25.00 -40.69 13.18
N ALA A 49 -24.49 -41.92 13.08
CA ALA A 49 -25.06 -42.93 12.17
C ALA A 49 -26.50 -43.29 12.55
N ASP A 50 -26.75 -43.46 13.84
CA ASP A 50 -28.08 -43.77 14.36
C ASP A 50 -29.05 -42.60 14.19
N THR A 51 -28.55 -41.35 14.46
CA THR A 51 -29.36 -40.13 14.30
C THR A 51 -29.78 -39.87 12.85
N LEU A 52 -28.88 -40.17 11.89
CA LEU A 52 -29.12 -39.97 10.45
C LEU A 52 -29.78 -41.20 9.81
N GLY A 53 -29.96 -42.31 10.51
CA GLY A 53 -30.56 -43.54 10.00
C GLY A 53 -29.74 -44.23 8.90
N VAL A 54 -28.42 -44.08 8.94
CA VAL A 54 -27.50 -44.69 7.97
C VAL A 54 -26.65 -45.77 8.66
N SER A 55 -26.13 -46.73 7.88
CA SER A 55 -25.25 -47.76 8.45
C SER A 55 -23.91 -47.17 8.90
N GLN A 56 -23.30 -47.72 9.91
CA GLN A 56 -21.99 -47.34 10.41
C GLN A 56 -20.90 -47.40 9.31
N GLU A 57 -21.03 -48.36 8.39
CA GLU A 57 -20.11 -48.51 7.25
C GLU A 57 -20.23 -47.35 6.28
N ALA A 58 -21.46 -46.91 5.97
CA ALA A 58 -21.70 -45.72 5.13
C ALA A 58 -21.18 -44.45 5.83
N MET A 59 -21.36 -44.32 7.15
CA MET A 59 -20.88 -43.17 7.90
C MET A 59 -19.35 -43.15 7.90
N ASN A 60 -18.68 -44.26 8.14
CA ASN A 60 -17.22 -44.35 8.12
C ASN A 60 -16.62 -44.01 6.73
N ALA A 61 -17.35 -44.26 5.64
CA ALA A 61 -16.92 -43.89 4.29
C ALA A 61 -17.06 -42.38 4.01
N VAL A 62 -18.07 -41.71 4.59
CA VAL A 62 -18.36 -40.29 4.33
C VAL A 62 -17.65 -39.36 5.32
N LEU A 63 -17.46 -39.78 6.55
CA LEU A 63 -16.89 -38.93 7.62
C LEU A 63 -15.54 -38.27 7.26
N PRO A 64 -14.57 -38.99 6.64
CA PRO A 64 -13.31 -38.38 6.24
C PRO A 64 -13.49 -37.23 5.22
N ALA A 65 -14.46 -37.39 4.31
CA ALA A 65 -14.76 -36.35 3.31
C ALA A 65 -15.42 -35.13 3.95
N LEU A 66 -16.34 -35.33 4.91
CA LEU A 66 -16.94 -34.22 5.67
C LEU A 66 -15.92 -33.47 6.51
N THR A 67 -15.01 -34.20 7.19
CA THR A 67 -13.95 -33.61 7.98
C THR A 67 -12.98 -32.81 7.10
N ALA A 68 -12.63 -33.34 5.93
CA ALA A 68 -11.78 -32.63 4.95
C ALA A 68 -12.47 -31.36 4.45
N LEU A 69 -13.76 -31.44 4.09
CA LEU A 69 -14.56 -30.27 3.65
C LEU A 69 -14.62 -29.21 4.75
N ARG A 70 -14.84 -29.65 6.01
CA ARG A 70 -14.88 -28.74 7.16
C ARG A 70 -13.55 -28.00 7.33
N ARG A 71 -12.44 -28.72 7.27
CA ARG A 71 -11.11 -28.12 7.37
C ARG A 71 -10.88 -27.10 6.26
N GLU A 72 -11.22 -27.44 5.02
CA GLU A 72 -11.11 -26.49 3.89
C GLU A 72 -11.99 -25.23 4.10
N GLN A 73 -13.19 -25.40 4.63
CA GLN A 73 -14.06 -24.26 4.95
C GLN A 73 -13.49 -23.37 6.04
N LEU A 74 -12.88 -23.93 7.08
CA LEU A 74 -12.23 -23.17 8.16
C LEU A 74 -11.00 -22.45 7.66
N GLU A 75 -10.12 -23.12 6.90
CA GLU A 75 -8.95 -22.50 6.29
C GLU A 75 -9.36 -21.37 5.34
N ARG A 76 -10.43 -21.58 4.55
CA ARG A 76 -10.98 -20.54 3.68
C ARG A 76 -11.53 -19.35 4.47
N ALA A 77 -12.31 -19.59 5.51
CA ALA A 77 -12.88 -18.52 6.35
C ALA A 77 -11.78 -17.72 7.06
N GLU A 78 -10.71 -18.37 7.49
CA GLU A 78 -9.54 -17.72 8.05
C GLU A 78 -8.86 -16.79 7.03
N VAL A 79 -8.60 -17.29 5.82
CA VAL A 79 -8.02 -16.48 4.74
C VAL A 79 -8.96 -15.33 4.34
N GLU A 80 -10.26 -15.59 4.22
CA GLU A 80 -11.27 -14.55 3.93
C GLU A 80 -11.27 -13.45 4.99
N GLY A 81 -11.02 -13.81 6.27
CA GLY A 81 -10.87 -12.87 7.37
C GLY A 81 -9.69 -11.93 7.24
N TRP A 82 -8.69 -12.27 6.44
CA TRP A 82 -7.51 -11.44 6.17
C TRP A 82 -7.65 -10.60 4.89
N CYS A 83 -8.68 -10.85 4.08
CA CYS A 83 -8.88 -10.15 2.82
C CYS A 83 -9.62 -8.83 3.03
N TYR A 84 -8.98 -7.74 2.64
CA TYR A 84 -9.53 -6.39 2.68
C TYR A 84 -9.35 -5.70 1.33
N ARG A 85 -10.23 -4.77 1.05
CA ARG A 85 -10.10 -3.84 -0.08
C ARG A 85 -10.21 -2.41 0.38
N VAL A 86 -9.66 -1.53 -0.41
CA VAL A 86 -9.82 -0.09 -0.22
C VAL A 86 -11.04 0.35 -1.03
N ASP A 87 -12.00 0.96 -0.34
CA ASP A 87 -13.18 1.58 -0.94
C ASP A 87 -13.19 3.08 -0.68
N TRP A 88 -13.93 3.80 -1.51
CA TRP A 88 -14.21 5.21 -1.36
C TRP A 88 -15.67 5.39 -0.97
N GLU A 89 -15.91 5.95 0.21
CA GLU A 89 -17.25 6.15 0.75
C GLU A 89 -17.60 7.63 0.76
N PRO A 90 -18.83 7.99 0.34
CA PRO A 90 -19.27 9.36 0.44
C PRO A 90 -19.31 9.79 1.91
N VAL A 91 -18.76 10.97 2.19
CA VAL A 91 -18.77 11.57 3.52
C VAL A 91 -19.47 12.93 3.44
N VAL A 92 -20.26 13.22 4.47
CA VAL A 92 -20.88 14.53 4.60
C VAL A 92 -19.87 15.43 5.31
N VAL A 93 -19.34 16.40 4.58
CA VAL A 93 -18.56 17.49 5.17
C VAL A 93 -19.52 18.66 5.38
N PRO A 94 -19.74 19.11 6.60
CA PRO A 94 -20.65 20.23 6.86
C PRO A 94 -20.16 21.51 6.22
N ASP A 95 -21.03 22.25 5.53
CA ASP A 95 -20.69 23.52 4.88
C ASP A 95 -20.58 24.72 5.85
N GLU A 96 -20.90 24.51 7.13
CA GLU A 96 -21.17 25.58 8.09
C GLU A 96 -19.92 26.29 8.65
N LYS A 97 -18.72 25.73 8.44
CA LYS A 97 -17.50 26.32 8.99
C LYS A 97 -16.64 26.93 7.89
N PRO A 98 -16.61 28.27 7.77
CA PRO A 98 -15.72 28.91 6.81
C PRO A 98 -14.26 28.63 7.14
N VAL A 99 -13.44 28.50 6.13
CA VAL A 99 -11.98 28.43 6.30
C VAL A 99 -11.51 29.79 6.83
N THR A 100 -10.89 29.79 7.98
CA THR A 100 -10.39 30.99 8.64
C THR A 100 -8.87 30.96 8.76
N GLY A 101 -8.28 32.12 8.98
CA GLY A 101 -6.83 32.27 9.09
C GLY A 101 -6.15 32.36 7.73
N ARG A 102 -4.86 32.56 7.80
CA ARG A 102 -3.98 32.67 6.62
C ARG A 102 -3.62 31.27 6.12
N TRP A 103 -3.76 31.04 4.83
CA TRP A 103 -3.40 29.78 4.20
C TRP A 103 -2.34 30.02 3.12
N LEU A 104 -1.35 29.15 3.03
CA LEU A 104 -0.33 29.20 2.00
C LEU A 104 -0.63 28.15 0.93
N LEU A 105 -0.67 28.56 -0.35
CA LEU A 105 -0.75 27.64 -1.47
C LEU A 105 0.58 27.66 -2.22
N LEU A 106 1.30 26.56 -2.20
CA LEU A 106 2.58 26.40 -2.89
C LEU A 106 2.34 25.86 -4.31
N GLN A 107 2.89 26.53 -5.30
CA GLN A 107 2.74 26.20 -6.70
C GLN A 107 4.04 26.37 -7.47
N MET A 108 4.11 25.73 -8.66
CA MET A 108 5.21 25.94 -9.61
C MET A 108 5.10 27.30 -10.30
N PRO A 109 6.22 27.85 -10.80
CA PRO A 109 6.17 29.01 -11.72
C PRO A 109 5.26 28.72 -12.92
N ASP A 110 4.60 29.75 -13.40
CA ASP A 110 3.70 29.71 -14.59
C ASP A 110 2.48 28.80 -14.48
N ASP A 111 2.23 28.19 -13.31
CA ASP A 111 1.06 27.37 -13.04
C ASP A 111 0.12 28.10 -12.07
N VAL A 112 -1.18 28.00 -12.31
CA VAL A 112 -2.22 28.55 -11.43
C VAL A 112 -3.22 27.47 -11.08
N PRO A 113 -2.78 26.44 -10.33
CA PRO A 113 -3.67 25.37 -9.92
C PRO A 113 -4.75 25.91 -8.99
N LEU A 114 -5.92 25.27 -9.00
CA LEU A 114 -7.05 25.62 -8.14
C LEU A 114 -7.48 27.10 -8.27
N ALA A 115 -7.47 27.63 -9.50
CA ALA A 115 -7.91 29.00 -9.76
C ALA A 115 -9.33 29.23 -9.24
N GLY A 116 -9.53 30.29 -8.47
CA GLY A 116 -10.83 30.62 -7.85
C GLY A 116 -11.01 30.09 -6.43
N LEU A 117 -10.05 29.35 -5.87
CA LEU A 117 -10.11 28.87 -4.48
C LEU A 117 -10.14 30.04 -3.47
N GLU A 118 -9.60 31.21 -3.83
CA GLU A 118 -9.62 32.44 -3.03
C GLU A 118 -11.04 32.90 -2.65
N GLN A 119 -12.03 32.53 -3.46
CA GLN A 119 -13.44 32.84 -3.17
C GLN A 119 -13.98 32.09 -1.94
N PHE A 120 -13.35 30.95 -1.62
CA PHE A 120 -13.72 30.06 -0.51
C PHE A 120 -12.75 30.17 0.67
N ILE A 121 -11.52 30.61 0.41
CA ILE A 121 -10.46 30.82 1.41
C ILE A 121 -9.94 32.25 1.28
N PRO A 122 -10.59 33.23 1.95
CA PRO A 122 -10.22 34.65 1.78
C PRO A 122 -8.79 34.98 2.22
N GLY A 123 -8.19 34.18 3.11
CA GLY A 123 -6.81 34.32 3.58
C GLY A 123 -5.79 33.49 2.79
N LEU A 124 -6.13 33.05 1.55
CA LEU A 124 -5.22 32.25 0.73
C LEU A 124 -4.15 33.13 0.08
N GLU A 125 -2.91 32.82 0.35
CA GLU A 125 -1.73 33.43 -0.24
C GLU A 125 -1.02 32.42 -1.14
N ARG A 126 -0.71 32.81 -2.38
CA ARG A 126 0.00 31.96 -3.33
C ARG A 126 1.50 32.20 -3.24
N LEU A 127 2.25 31.14 -3.04
CA LEU A 127 3.71 31.15 -3.03
C LEU A 127 4.24 30.38 -4.24
N THR A 128 4.99 31.05 -5.08
CA THR A 128 5.67 30.43 -6.21
C THR A 128 7.01 29.86 -5.76
N CYS A 129 7.24 28.60 -6.06
CA CYS A 129 8.45 27.88 -5.67
C CYS A 129 9.39 27.73 -6.86
N ASP A 130 10.45 28.55 -6.91
CA ASP A 130 11.48 28.46 -7.95
C ASP A 130 12.51 27.35 -7.66
N ALA A 131 12.71 27.03 -6.38
CA ALA A 131 13.59 25.97 -5.91
C ALA A 131 12.79 24.94 -5.10
N LEU A 132 12.85 23.70 -5.52
CA LEU A 132 12.12 22.58 -4.91
C LEU A 132 13.00 21.74 -3.96
N ASP A 133 14.26 22.13 -3.76
CA ASP A 133 15.09 21.46 -2.75
C ASP A 133 14.71 21.90 -1.33
N ARG A 134 15.03 21.05 -0.35
CA ARG A 134 14.73 21.27 1.08
C ARG A 134 15.14 22.67 1.58
N LYS A 135 16.34 23.15 1.18
CA LYS A 135 16.86 24.43 1.66
C LYS A 135 16.15 25.62 1.05
N GLY A 136 15.82 25.54 -0.25
CA GLY A 136 15.07 26.57 -0.95
C GLY A 136 13.66 26.71 -0.38
N LEU A 137 12.98 25.60 -0.19
CA LEU A 137 11.65 25.56 0.42
C LEU A 137 11.67 26.04 1.87
N ALA A 138 12.66 25.64 2.68
CA ALA A 138 12.78 26.09 4.06
C ALA A 138 12.90 27.61 4.16
N ARG A 139 13.77 28.24 3.35
CA ARG A 139 13.90 29.72 3.33
C ARG A 139 12.61 30.42 2.91
N LEU A 140 11.90 29.87 1.93
CA LEU A 140 10.62 30.42 1.48
C LEU A 140 9.59 30.36 2.62
N LEU A 141 9.53 29.22 3.32
CA LEU A 141 8.61 29.02 4.43
C LEU A 141 9.00 29.86 5.65
N GLU A 142 10.29 29.96 6.02
CA GLU A 142 10.77 30.85 7.08
C GLU A 142 10.31 32.28 6.86
N GLN A 143 10.45 32.80 5.65
CA GLN A 143 9.97 34.14 5.30
C GLN A 143 8.44 34.24 5.37
N ALA A 144 7.75 33.19 4.94
CA ALA A 144 6.30 33.18 4.93
C ALA A 144 5.68 33.06 6.33
N VAL A 145 6.34 32.42 7.29
CA VAL A 145 5.83 32.30 8.67
C VAL A 145 6.28 33.46 9.58
N GLU A 146 7.12 34.39 9.08
CA GLU A 146 7.47 35.59 9.84
C GLU A 146 6.22 36.41 10.16
N GLY A 147 5.87 36.54 11.41
CA GLY A 147 4.78 37.38 11.95
C GLY A 147 3.51 36.61 12.31
N GLU A 148 2.87 35.92 11.42
CA GLU A 148 1.64 35.15 11.66
C GLU A 148 1.78 33.74 11.10
N GLU A 149 1.61 32.76 11.97
CA GLU A 149 1.66 31.36 11.59
C GLU A 149 0.45 31.01 10.69
N PRO A 150 0.64 30.35 9.55
CA PRO A 150 -0.45 29.97 8.69
C PRO A 150 -1.35 28.91 9.35
N ALA A 151 -2.64 28.99 9.12
CA ALA A 151 -3.61 28.00 9.57
C ALA A 151 -3.46 26.65 8.84
N GLY A 152 -2.83 26.66 7.66
CA GLY A 152 -2.52 25.48 6.89
C GLY A 152 -1.72 25.80 5.64
N VAL A 153 -1.10 24.77 5.10
CA VAL A 153 -0.32 24.80 3.85
C VAL A 153 -0.96 23.84 2.85
N LEU A 154 -1.24 24.33 1.65
CA LEU A 154 -1.76 23.54 0.53
C LEU A 154 -0.67 23.44 -0.54
N SER A 155 -0.26 22.24 -0.89
CA SER A 155 0.80 22.01 -1.86
C SER A 155 0.25 21.45 -3.17
N CYS A 156 0.57 22.11 -4.26
CA CYS A 156 0.38 21.66 -5.63
C CYS A 156 1.70 21.24 -6.29
N LEU A 157 2.79 21.10 -5.55
CA LEU A 157 4.13 20.80 -6.07
C LEU A 157 4.30 19.36 -6.57
N SER A 158 3.35 18.48 -6.27
CA SER A 158 3.30 17.11 -6.79
C SER A 158 2.54 16.97 -8.10
N LEU A 159 1.89 18.05 -8.57
CA LEU A 159 1.10 18.01 -9.79
C LEU A 159 1.99 17.79 -11.01
N PRO A 160 1.44 17.17 -12.09
CA PRO A 160 2.19 16.95 -13.32
C PRO A 160 2.74 18.27 -13.86
N SER A 161 4.03 18.27 -14.13
CA SER A 161 4.72 19.36 -14.83
C SER A 161 5.24 18.83 -16.15
N PRO A 162 5.38 19.65 -17.22
CA PRO A 162 6.00 19.22 -18.45
C PRO A 162 7.38 18.61 -18.18
N GLY A 163 7.52 17.31 -18.38
CA GLY A 163 8.70 16.52 -18.09
C GLY A 163 9.16 15.72 -19.30
N ASP A 164 10.08 14.81 -19.10
CA ASP A 164 10.65 13.91 -20.12
C ASP A 164 9.68 12.79 -20.56
N GLY A 165 8.46 12.79 -20.04
CA GLY A 165 7.41 11.82 -20.39
C GLY A 165 7.66 10.39 -19.90
N ARG A 166 8.58 10.22 -18.94
CA ARG A 166 8.83 8.91 -18.33
C ARG A 166 8.10 8.80 -17.00
N PRO A 167 7.04 7.97 -16.90
CA PRO A 167 6.16 7.94 -15.72
C PRO A 167 6.89 7.71 -14.39
N ALA A 168 7.94 6.90 -14.39
CA ALA A 168 8.65 6.60 -13.16
C ALA A 168 9.58 7.75 -12.73
N SER A 169 10.22 8.51 -13.66
CA SER A 169 10.99 9.71 -13.28
C SER A 169 10.08 10.81 -12.76
N GLU A 170 8.86 10.90 -13.29
CA GLU A 170 7.84 11.83 -12.79
C GLU A 170 7.37 11.42 -11.39
N ALA A 171 7.19 10.12 -11.14
CA ALA A 171 6.84 9.61 -9.82
C ALA A 171 7.92 9.91 -8.77
N GLY A 172 9.18 9.71 -9.10
CA GLY A 172 10.31 10.07 -8.24
C GLY A 172 10.29 11.55 -7.88
N ARG A 173 10.23 12.43 -8.88
CA ARG A 173 10.19 13.88 -8.66
C ARG A 173 9.00 14.35 -7.85
N ALA A 174 7.81 13.82 -8.11
CA ALA A 174 6.60 14.19 -7.37
C ALA A 174 6.73 13.84 -5.88
N VAL A 175 7.28 12.67 -5.56
CA VAL A 175 7.54 12.26 -4.17
C VAL A 175 8.65 13.08 -3.54
N GLU A 176 9.75 13.32 -4.25
CA GLU A 176 10.87 14.16 -3.78
C GLU A 176 10.42 15.57 -3.42
N ASN A 177 9.60 16.20 -4.24
CA ASN A 177 9.06 17.52 -3.98
C ASN A 177 8.23 17.56 -2.68
N VAL A 178 7.37 16.55 -2.47
CA VAL A 178 6.58 16.46 -1.24
C VAL A 178 7.46 16.15 -0.03
N MET A 179 8.44 15.26 -0.17
CA MET A 179 9.40 14.93 0.90
C MET A 179 10.19 16.17 1.29
N ALA A 180 10.76 16.89 0.33
CA ALA A 180 11.51 18.12 0.57
C ALA A 180 10.65 19.18 1.29
N LEU A 181 9.36 19.28 0.94
CA LEU A 181 8.44 20.18 1.59
C LEU A 181 8.13 19.77 3.03
N VAL A 182 7.89 18.49 3.30
CA VAL A 182 7.67 17.99 4.67
C VAL A 182 8.91 18.27 5.54
N GLN A 183 10.09 18.03 5.01
CA GLN A 183 11.35 18.33 5.70
C GLN A 183 11.53 19.84 5.93
N ALA A 184 11.26 20.66 4.92
CA ALA A 184 11.38 22.11 4.99
C ALA A 184 10.42 22.75 6.01
N LEU A 185 9.21 22.23 6.15
CA LEU A 185 8.28 22.65 7.21
C LEU A 185 8.87 22.37 8.61
N GLY A 186 9.51 21.22 8.79
CA GLY A 186 10.22 20.90 10.03
C GLY A 186 11.39 21.86 10.29
N ASP A 187 12.21 22.16 9.28
CA ASP A 187 13.34 23.06 9.38
C ASP A 187 12.91 24.50 9.70
N ALA A 188 11.80 24.96 9.09
CA ALA A 188 11.24 26.28 9.36
C ALA A 188 10.49 26.36 10.71
N GLY A 189 10.31 25.24 11.43
CA GLY A 189 9.54 25.19 12.68
C GLY A 189 8.07 25.49 12.50
N ALA A 190 7.52 25.34 11.30
CA ALA A 190 6.12 25.61 11.00
C ALA A 190 5.23 24.47 11.50
N ALA A 191 4.27 24.77 12.38
CA ALA A 191 3.30 23.81 12.91
C ALA A 191 2.02 23.70 12.05
N ALA A 192 1.98 24.38 10.91
CA ALA A 192 0.83 24.37 10.01
C ALA A 192 0.64 23.01 9.31
N PRO A 193 -0.58 22.45 9.31
CA PRO A 193 -0.84 21.18 8.65
C PRO A 193 -0.69 21.28 7.13
N LEU A 194 0.10 20.38 6.55
CA LEU A 194 0.33 20.27 5.12
C LEU A 194 -0.74 19.40 4.46
N TRP A 195 -1.46 19.97 3.51
CA TRP A 195 -2.35 19.25 2.60
C TRP A 195 -1.70 19.15 1.21
N VAL A 196 -1.64 17.94 0.67
CA VAL A 196 -1.08 17.71 -0.66
C VAL A 196 -2.20 17.41 -1.64
N VAL A 197 -2.23 18.20 -2.72
CA VAL A 197 -3.21 18.06 -3.80
C VAL A 197 -2.68 17.11 -4.87
N THR A 198 -3.55 16.22 -5.35
CA THR A 198 -3.30 15.35 -6.49
C THR A 198 -4.43 15.47 -7.52
N HIS A 199 -4.15 15.09 -8.76
CA HIS A 199 -5.11 15.13 -9.85
C HIS A 199 -5.38 13.74 -10.42
N ALA A 200 -6.64 13.33 -10.47
CA ALA A 200 -7.14 12.12 -11.15
C ALA A 200 -6.49 10.80 -10.74
N GLY A 201 -5.77 10.79 -9.60
CA GLY A 201 -5.12 9.59 -9.12
C GLY A 201 -6.05 8.64 -8.39
N PHE A 202 -7.02 9.18 -7.64
CA PHE A 202 -7.81 8.38 -6.72
C PHE A 202 -9.27 8.84 -6.65
N GLY A 203 -10.19 7.87 -6.47
CA GLY A 203 -11.61 8.16 -6.31
C GLY A 203 -12.49 6.93 -6.47
N PRO A 204 -13.81 7.07 -6.28
CA PRO A 204 -14.74 5.96 -6.40
C PRO A 204 -14.79 5.41 -7.83
N GLY A 205 -14.70 4.08 -7.95
CA GLY A 205 -14.84 3.36 -9.21
C GLY A 205 -13.69 3.54 -10.22
N ARG A 206 -12.57 4.13 -9.82
CA ARG A 206 -11.38 4.31 -10.67
C ARG A 206 -10.13 3.71 -10.05
N ALA A 207 -9.32 3.09 -10.89
CA ALA A 207 -7.92 2.85 -10.57
C ALA A 207 -7.13 4.15 -10.83
N PRO A 208 -6.02 4.42 -10.12
CA PRO A 208 -5.17 5.56 -10.41
C PRO A 208 -4.62 5.46 -11.83
N ASP A 209 -4.83 6.50 -12.63
CA ASP A 209 -4.37 6.57 -14.03
C ASP A 209 -2.93 7.11 -14.11
N GLU A 210 -2.47 7.79 -13.05
CA GLU A 210 -1.20 8.49 -12.98
C GLU A 210 -0.28 7.87 -11.90
N PRO A 211 0.72 7.07 -12.28
CA PRO A 211 1.64 6.43 -11.32
C PRO A 211 2.35 7.42 -10.40
N ALA A 212 2.70 8.62 -10.90
CA ALA A 212 3.33 9.67 -10.11
C ALA A 212 2.44 10.12 -8.95
N GLN A 213 1.16 10.32 -9.22
CA GLN A 213 0.18 10.71 -8.20
C GLN A 213 -0.07 9.58 -7.19
N ALA A 214 -0.07 8.32 -7.66
CA ALA A 214 -0.18 7.15 -6.78
C ALA A 214 1.02 7.03 -5.83
N ALA A 215 2.23 7.34 -6.29
CA ALA A 215 3.43 7.34 -5.46
C ALA A 215 3.36 8.38 -4.34
N VAL A 216 2.85 9.57 -4.63
CA VAL A 216 2.60 10.64 -3.62
C VAL A 216 1.64 10.15 -2.53
N TRP A 217 0.59 9.42 -2.88
CA TRP A 217 -0.31 8.82 -1.90
C TRP A 217 0.38 7.75 -1.04
N GLY A 218 1.31 7.00 -1.65
CA GLY A 218 2.17 6.06 -0.93
C GLY A 218 2.99 6.76 0.15
N PHE A 219 3.69 7.82 -0.24
CA PHE A 219 4.51 8.64 0.66
C PHE A 219 3.67 9.33 1.74
N GLY A 220 2.57 9.98 1.36
CA GLY A 220 1.73 10.75 2.29
C GLY A 220 1.15 9.92 3.44
N ARG A 221 0.87 8.63 3.21
CA ARG A 221 0.45 7.72 4.29
C ARG A 221 1.56 7.47 5.31
N VAL A 222 2.82 7.47 4.87
CA VAL A 222 3.97 7.36 5.77
C VAL A 222 4.18 8.68 6.51
N ALA A 223 4.08 9.82 5.81
CA ALA A 223 4.18 11.15 6.42
C ALA A 223 3.12 11.38 7.52
N ALA A 224 1.90 10.88 7.31
CA ALA A 224 0.84 10.94 8.32
C ALA A 224 1.20 10.20 9.63
N LEU A 225 2.01 9.15 9.54
CA LEU A 225 2.45 8.37 10.70
C LEU A 225 3.70 8.96 11.37
N GLU A 226 4.66 9.44 10.56
CA GLU A 226 5.94 9.93 11.08
C GLU A 226 5.90 11.40 11.49
N CYS A 227 5.09 12.22 10.81
CA CYS A 227 5.06 13.66 10.98
C CYS A 227 3.62 14.18 11.27
N PRO A 228 2.87 13.60 12.22
CA PRO A 228 1.46 13.93 12.45
C PRO A 228 1.24 15.40 12.82
N ASP A 229 2.22 16.05 13.44
CA ASP A 229 2.11 17.43 13.91
C ASP A 229 2.11 18.46 12.76
N ARG A 230 2.63 18.09 11.59
CA ARG A 230 2.74 18.94 10.40
C ARG A 230 2.06 18.34 9.16
N TRP A 231 1.34 17.22 9.30
CA TRP A 231 0.62 16.57 8.22
C TRP A 231 -0.89 16.77 8.36
N GLY A 232 -1.51 17.38 7.34
CA GLY A 232 -2.96 17.57 7.25
C GLY A 232 -3.63 16.44 6.48
N GLY A 233 -3.12 16.13 5.28
CA GLY A 233 -3.68 15.03 4.49
C GLY A 233 -3.41 15.11 2.99
N LEU A 234 -4.07 14.20 2.28
CA LEU A 234 -4.07 14.06 0.83
C LEU A 234 -5.46 14.37 0.30
N VAL A 235 -5.55 15.20 -0.72
CA VAL A 235 -6.82 15.47 -1.39
C VAL A 235 -6.66 15.34 -2.91
N ASP A 236 -7.48 14.49 -3.50
CA ASP A 236 -7.53 14.31 -4.96
C ASP A 236 -8.69 15.11 -5.54
N VAL A 237 -8.39 15.97 -6.50
CA VAL A 237 -9.37 16.79 -7.20
C VAL A 237 -9.20 16.61 -8.71
N PRO A 238 -10.21 16.93 -9.56
CA PRO A 238 -10.02 16.96 -11.00
C PRO A 238 -8.93 17.96 -11.43
N PRO A 239 -8.28 17.78 -12.59
CA PRO A 239 -7.27 18.70 -13.11
C PRO A 239 -7.76 20.14 -13.26
N HIS A 240 -9.03 20.32 -13.55
CA HIS A 240 -9.71 21.62 -13.68
C HIS A 240 -10.96 21.62 -12.81
N PRO A 241 -10.82 21.81 -11.48
CA PRO A 241 -11.94 21.71 -10.57
C PRO A 241 -12.95 22.84 -10.81
N ALA A 242 -14.22 22.46 -10.88
CA ALA A 242 -15.32 23.40 -10.96
C ALA A 242 -15.55 24.11 -9.62
N ARG A 243 -16.41 25.13 -9.62
CA ARG A 243 -16.70 25.92 -8.43
C ARG A 243 -17.16 25.07 -7.22
N ASP A 244 -18.00 24.07 -7.47
CA ASP A 244 -18.53 23.19 -6.42
C ASP A 244 -17.43 22.32 -5.82
N GLU A 245 -16.47 21.88 -6.64
CA GLU A 245 -15.32 21.09 -6.17
C GLU A 245 -14.35 21.94 -5.34
N LEU A 246 -14.15 23.22 -5.72
CA LEU A 246 -13.36 24.16 -4.93
C LEU A 246 -14.03 24.46 -3.58
N GLY A 247 -15.36 24.57 -3.54
CA GLY A 247 -16.12 24.70 -2.31
C GLY A 247 -16.00 23.48 -1.39
N SER A 248 -16.14 22.29 -1.98
CA SER A 248 -15.96 21.02 -1.25
C SER A 248 -14.53 20.87 -0.72
N LEU A 249 -13.51 21.24 -1.50
CA LEU A 249 -12.12 21.29 -1.06
C LEU A 249 -11.96 22.20 0.16
N ALA A 250 -12.46 23.41 0.10
CA ALA A 250 -12.40 24.36 1.22
C ALA A 250 -13.09 23.79 2.48
N SER A 251 -14.24 23.14 2.32
CA SER A 251 -14.95 22.49 3.41
C SER A 251 -14.12 21.36 4.04
N VAL A 252 -13.43 20.55 3.24
CA VAL A 252 -12.49 19.53 3.75
C VAL A 252 -11.40 20.16 4.59
N LEU A 253 -10.76 21.22 4.09
CA LEU A 253 -9.66 21.90 4.78
C LEU A 253 -10.12 22.53 6.10
N SER A 254 -11.37 23.04 6.18
CA SER A 254 -11.90 23.67 7.38
C SER A 254 -12.20 22.70 8.52
N HIS A 255 -12.51 21.45 8.21
CA HIS A 255 -12.93 20.45 9.20
C HIS A 255 -11.82 19.48 9.58
N ALA A 256 -10.90 19.17 8.68
CA ALA A 256 -9.74 18.29 8.86
C ALA A 256 -10.06 16.95 9.59
N ARG A 257 -11.25 16.37 9.32
CA ARG A 257 -11.69 15.11 9.93
C ARG A 257 -11.22 13.88 9.18
N GLU A 258 -10.96 14.08 7.89
CA GLU A 258 -10.53 13.03 6.95
C GLU A 258 -9.21 13.47 6.34
N ASP A 259 -8.23 12.60 6.34
CA ASP A 259 -6.87 12.86 5.86
C ASP A 259 -6.57 12.26 4.47
N GLN A 260 -7.50 11.49 3.92
CA GLN A 260 -7.40 10.87 2.59
C GLN A 260 -8.73 11.02 1.86
N VAL A 261 -8.81 12.05 1.04
CA VAL A 261 -10.07 12.52 0.49
C VAL A 261 -10.03 12.63 -1.03
N SER A 262 -11.14 12.33 -1.68
CA SER A 262 -11.37 12.58 -3.11
C SER A 262 -12.59 13.48 -3.27
N VAL A 263 -12.45 14.58 -4.01
CA VAL A 263 -13.54 15.49 -4.32
C VAL A 263 -13.94 15.30 -5.78
N ARG A 264 -15.22 15.03 -6.03
CA ARG A 264 -15.78 14.82 -7.37
C ARG A 264 -17.17 15.50 -7.46
N GLY A 265 -17.26 16.58 -8.22
CA GLY A 265 -18.45 17.42 -8.21
C GLY A 265 -18.71 17.96 -6.80
N ALA A 266 -19.96 17.97 -6.39
CA ALA A 266 -20.36 18.37 -5.03
C ALA A 266 -20.16 17.28 -3.97
N ALA A 267 -19.63 16.09 -4.35
CA ALA A 267 -19.47 14.96 -3.44
C ALA A 267 -18.02 14.83 -2.96
N THR A 268 -17.89 14.56 -1.68
CA THR A 268 -16.61 14.26 -1.02
C THR A 268 -16.60 12.79 -0.61
N TYR A 269 -15.51 12.10 -0.89
CA TYR A 269 -15.32 10.69 -0.57
C TYR A 269 -14.09 10.53 0.31
N ALA A 270 -14.20 9.71 1.35
CA ALA A 270 -13.08 9.31 2.17
C ALA A 270 -12.70 7.85 1.93
N ARG A 271 -11.42 7.57 2.07
CA ARG A 271 -10.88 6.24 1.89
C ARG A 271 -11.19 5.36 3.09
N ARG A 272 -11.66 4.11 2.83
CA ARG A 272 -11.99 3.13 3.87
C ARG A 272 -11.41 1.76 3.55
N LEU A 273 -10.98 1.06 4.59
CA LEU A 273 -10.60 -0.33 4.50
C LEU A 273 -11.82 -1.19 4.83
N ARG A 274 -12.26 -2.02 3.86
CA ARG A 274 -13.43 -2.89 4.00
C ARG A 274 -13.05 -4.36 3.86
N PRO A 275 -13.66 -5.25 4.63
CA PRO A 275 -13.51 -6.69 4.37
C PRO A 275 -13.91 -7.03 2.95
N ALA A 276 -13.12 -7.87 2.29
CA ALA A 276 -13.34 -8.32 0.92
C ALA A 276 -13.30 -9.86 0.89
N PRO A 277 -14.36 -10.54 1.33
CA PRO A 277 -14.40 -11.99 1.32
C PRO A 277 -14.22 -12.51 -0.11
N LEU A 278 -13.57 -13.66 -0.24
CA LEU A 278 -13.36 -14.30 -1.52
C LEU A 278 -14.73 -14.66 -2.16
N PRO A 279 -14.88 -14.53 -3.50
CA PRO A 279 -16.13 -14.88 -4.17
C PRO A 279 -16.58 -16.30 -3.83
N ALA A 280 -17.82 -16.45 -3.39
CA ALA A 280 -18.39 -17.75 -3.02
C ALA A 280 -18.39 -18.77 -4.17
N SER A 281 -18.40 -18.27 -5.41
CA SER A 281 -18.49 -19.05 -6.64
C SER A 281 -17.16 -19.36 -7.31
N ALA A 282 -16.03 -19.10 -6.68
CA ALA A 282 -14.76 -19.61 -7.21
C ALA A 282 -14.70 -21.12 -6.90
N PRO A 283 -15.10 -22.02 -7.82
CA PRO A 283 -14.96 -23.45 -7.59
C PRO A 283 -13.46 -23.74 -7.40
N THR A 284 -13.15 -24.64 -6.49
CA THR A 284 -11.77 -25.09 -6.22
C THR A 284 -11.06 -25.54 -7.50
N ALA A 285 -11.84 -26.01 -8.50
CA ALA A 285 -11.36 -26.44 -9.82
C ALA A 285 -11.01 -25.28 -10.78
N THR A 286 -11.54 -24.05 -10.59
CA THR A 286 -11.19 -22.90 -11.43
C THR A 286 -10.02 -22.08 -10.87
N ARG A 287 -9.61 -22.33 -9.63
CA ARG A 287 -8.38 -21.73 -9.07
C ARG A 287 -7.11 -22.13 -9.84
N ASP A 288 -7.08 -23.35 -10.38
CA ASP A 288 -5.95 -23.82 -11.19
C ASP A 288 -6.04 -23.37 -12.66
N ALA A 289 -7.23 -22.95 -13.14
CA ALA A 289 -7.41 -22.62 -14.56
C ALA A 289 -6.99 -21.18 -14.91
N ASP A 290 -7.12 -20.22 -13.98
CA ASP A 290 -6.74 -18.81 -14.21
C ASP A 290 -5.31 -18.50 -13.79
N HIS A 291 -4.70 -19.31 -12.91
CA HIS A 291 -3.32 -19.14 -12.49
C HIS A 291 -2.51 -20.35 -12.95
N ARG A 292 -2.14 -20.37 -14.24
CA ARG A 292 -1.20 -21.36 -14.76
C ARG A 292 0.11 -21.26 -13.99
N ILE A 293 0.50 -22.35 -13.34
CA ILE A 293 1.84 -22.46 -12.76
C ILE A 293 2.84 -22.40 -13.92
N PRO A 294 3.72 -21.39 -13.98
CA PRO A 294 4.68 -21.26 -15.06
C PRO A 294 5.68 -22.42 -15.01
N GLN A 295 6.03 -22.96 -16.18
CA GLN A 295 7.06 -24.00 -16.23
C GLN A 295 8.45 -23.41 -16.01
N ARG A 296 8.67 -22.17 -16.48
CA ARG A 296 9.91 -21.42 -16.34
C ARG A 296 9.60 -20.10 -15.62
N LEU A 297 10.12 -19.95 -14.42
CA LEU A 297 9.85 -18.78 -13.55
C LEU A 297 11.14 -18.01 -13.26
N LEU A 298 11.11 -16.71 -13.52
CA LEU A 298 12.09 -15.77 -13.00
C LEU A 298 11.67 -15.29 -11.62
N VAL A 299 12.58 -15.38 -10.64
CA VAL A 299 12.38 -14.81 -9.30
C VAL A 299 13.46 -13.76 -9.06
N THR A 300 13.09 -12.49 -9.11
CA THR A 300 14.02 -11.42 -8.75
C THR A 300 14.15 -11.32 -7.23
N GLY A 301 15.33 -10.95 -6.74
CA GLY A 301 15.60 -11.09 -5.29
C GLY A 301 15.56 -12.55 -4.81
N GLY A 302 15.74 -13.51 -5.75
CA GLY A 302 15.56 -14.94 -5.54
C GLY A 302 16.54 -15.59 -4.57
N THR A 303 17.59 -14.89 -4.16
CA THR A 303 18.52 -15.35 -3.11
C THR A 303 18.16 -14.79 -1.73
N GLY A 304 17.17 -13.89 -1.65
CA GLY A 304 16.65 -13.33 -0.40
C GLY A 304 15.59 -14.23 0.24
N ALA A 305 15.27 -13.97 1.51
CA ALA A 305 14.37 -14.82 2.30
C ALA A 305 12.98 -14.99 1.66
N LEU A 306 12.36 -13.92 1.16
CA LEU A 306 11.06 -13.98 0.49
C LEU A 306 11.16 -14.65 -0.89
N GLY A 307 12.16 -14.28 -1.71
CA GLY A 307 12.35 -14.86 -3.03
C GLY A 307 12.55 -16.37 -2.99
N VAL A 308 13.32 -16.87 -2.04
CA VAL A 308 13.50 -18.31 -1.83
C VAL A 308 12.17 -19.00 -1.49
N ARG A 309 11.36 -18.43 -0.62
CA ARG A 309 10.05 -19.00 -0.26
C ARG A 309 9.07 -19.01 -1.43
N VAL A 310 9.08 -17.95 -2.23
CA VAL A 310 8.29 -17.89 -3.47
C VAL A 310 8.74 -18.99 -4.43
N ALA A 311 10.05 -19.13 -4.65
CA ALA A 311 10.60 -20.17 -5.53
C ALA A 311 10.26 -21.59 -5.05
N GLU A 312 10.36 -21.86 -3.73
CA GLU A 312 9.95 -23.14 -3.12
C GLU A 312 8.47 -23.44 -3.35
N TRP A 313 7.61 -22.43 -3.18
CA TRP A 313 6.17 -22.56 -3.37
C TRP A 313 5.82 -22.97 -4.81
N PHE A 314 6.44 -22.33 -5.79
CA PHE A 314 6.25 -22.66 -7.22
C PHE A 314 6.85 -24.01 -7.59
N ALA A 315 8.05 -24.34 -7.13
CA ALA A 315 8.69 -25.64 -7.36
C ALA A 315 7.80 -26.79 -6.88
N GLY A 316 7.25 -26.68 -5.66
CA GLY A 316 6.33 -27.68 -5.09
C GLY A 316 4.99 -27.80 -5.83
N ARG A 317 4.69 -26.92 -6.79
CA ARG A 317 3.47 -26.89 -7.62
C ARG A 317 3.69 -27.20 -9.10
N GLY A 318 4.90 -27.56 -9.48
CA GLY A 318 5.20 -28.04 -10.83
C GLY A 318 6.00 -27.08 -11.71
N THR A 319 6.54 -25.98 -11.19
CA THR A 319 7.56 -25.19 -11.88
C THR A 319 8.86 -25.99 -11.96
N THR A 320 9.29 -26.32 -13.18
CA THR A 320 10.46 -27.18 -13.39
C THR A 320 11.76 -26.40 -13.56
N GLN A 321 11.68 -25.16 -14.04
CA GLN A 321 12.86 -24.32 -14.28
C GLN A 321 12.75 -22.99 -13.51
N LEU A 322 13.75 -22.70 -12.70
CA LEU A 322 13.84 -21.50 -11.91
C LEU A 322 15.09 -20.69 -12.29
N VAL A 323 14.90 -19.41 -12.57
CA VAL A 323 15.97 -18.43 -12.71
C VAL A 323 15.87 -17.48 -11.52
N LEU A 324 16.84 -17.53 -10.62
CA LEU A 324 16.91 -16.65 -9.46
C LEU A 324 17.89 -15.52 -9.75
N THR A 325 17.52 -14.28 -9.46
CA THR A 325 18.44 -13.18 -9.58
C THR A 325 18.66 -12.40 -8.30
N SER A 326 19.85 -11.90 -8.13
CA SER A 326 20.25 -10.90 -7.15
C SER A 326 21.49 -10.17 -7.66
N ARG A 327 21.84 -9.05 -7.06
CA ARG A 327 23.06 -8.32 -7.43
C ARG A 327 24.34 -9.15 -7.26
N SER A 328 24.40 -9.99 -6.23
CA SER A 328 25.52 -10.90 -5.99
C SER A 328 25.46 -12.18 -6.83
N GLY A 329 24.31 -12.51 -7.41
CA GLY A 329 24.10 -13.69 -8.24
C GLY A 329 24.55 -14.98 -7.55
N PRO A 330 25.37 -15.82 -8.25
CA PRO A 330 25.86 -17.09 -7.72
C PRO A 330 26.81 -16.94 -6.52
N HIS A 331 27.31 -15.73 -6.25
CA HIS A 331 28.18 -15.44 -5.11
C HIS A 331 27.41 -15.04 -3.84
N ALA A 332 26.07 -15.02 -3.89
CA ALA A 332 25.25 -14.73 -2.71
C ALA A 332 25.42 -15.82 -1.64
N PRO A 333 25.46 -15.44 -0.34
CA PRO A 333 25.59 -16.42 0.74
C PRO A 333 24.47 -17.48 0.71
N GLY A 334 24.79 -18.76 0.93
CA GLY A 334 23.81 -19.83 1.02
C GLY A 334 23.17 -20.27 -0.30
N VAL A 335 23.68 -19.84 -1.47
CA VAL A 335 23.13 -20.19 -2.78
C VAL A 335 23.13 -21.70 -3.01
N ALA A 336 24.19 -22.42 -2.63
CA ALA A 336 24.24 -23.86 -2.82
C ALA A 336 23.12 -24.59 -2.07
N ASP A 337 22.87 -24.23 -0.84
CA ASP A 337 21.78 -24.78 -0.01
C ASP A 337 20.41 -24.41 -0.59
N THR A 338 20.25 -23.18 -1.06
CA THR A 338 19.02 -22.72 -1.73
C THR A 338 18.74 -23.57 -2.96
N VAL A 339 19.72 -23.78 -3.83
CA VAL A 339 19.59 -24.61 -5.05
C VAL A 339 19.24 -26.05 -4.69
N ALA A 340 19.88 -26.61 -3.66
CA ALA A 340 19.59 -27.98 -3.19
C ALA A 340 18.13 -28.10 -2.70
N ARG A 341 17.64 -27.13 -1.91
CA ARG A 341 16.26 -27.11 -1.41
C ARG A 341 15.24 -26.98 -2.54
N LEU A 342 15.48 -26.12 -3.52
CA LEU A 342 14.58 -25.94 -4.66
C LEU A 342 14.49 -27.18 -5.53
N ARG A 343 15.61 -27.90 -5.72
CA ARG A 343 15.60 -29.19 -6.41
C ARG A 343 14.85 -30.25 -5.62
N ALA A 344 15.04 -30.30 -4.30
CA ALA A 344 14.27 -31.20 -3.43
C ALA A 344 12.75 -30.88 -3.43
N ALA A 345 12.38 -29.63 -3.66
CA ALA A 345 10.99 -29.19 -3.80
C ALA A 345 10.36 -29.51 -5.18
N GLY A 346 11.14 -29.94 -6.17
CA GLY A 346 10.63 -30.37 -7.48
C GLY A 346 11.22 -29.65 -8.69
N ALA A 347 12.06 -28.63 -8.50
CA ALA A 347 12.69 -27.95 -9.63
C ALA A 347 13.78 -28.82 -10.28
N GLU A 348 13.67 -29.04 -11.59
CA GLU A 348 14.65 -29.80 -12.38
C GLU A 348 15.91 -28.95 -12.67
N ARG A 349 15.70 -27.67 -13.00
CA ARG A 349 16.76 -26.71 -13.31
C ARG A 349 16.65 -25.48 -12.45
N VAL A 350 17.73 -25.14 -11.77
CA VAL A 350 17.84 -23.90 -10.98
C VAL A 350 19.11 -23.18 -11.42
N GLU A 351 18.94 -21.96 -11.93
CA GLU A 351 20.02 -21.07 -12.31
C GLU A 351 20.02 -19.85 -11.40
N VAL A 352 21.21 -19.35 -11.06
CA VAL A 352 21.35 -18.14 -10.25
C VAL A 352 22.21 -17.16 -11.03
N VAL A 353 21.65 -15.99 -11.34
CA VAL A 353 22.23 -15.00 -12.23
C VAL A 353 22.42 -13.67 -11.49
N ALA A 354 23.58 -13.04 -11.70
CA ALA A 354 23.80 -11.68 -11.20
C ALA A 354 23.04 -10.69 -12.10
N CYS A 355 22.15 -9.89 -11.49
CA CYS A 355 21.43 -8.85 -12.20
C CYS A 355 20.99 -7.78 -11.20
N ASP A 356 21.28 -6.52 -11.52
CA ASP A 356 20.64 -5.39 -10.88
C ASP A 356 19.35 -5.04 -11.65
N VAL A 357 18.20 -5.27 -11.03
CA VAL A 357 16.89 -5.01 -11.66
C VAL A 357 16.63 -3.52 -11.88
N ALA A 358 17.36 -2.63 -11.24
CA ALA A 358 17.32 -1.20 -11.48
C ALA A 358 18.02 -0.79 -12.80
N ASP A 359 18.78 -1.70 -13.40
CA ASP A 359 19.48 -1.47 -14.67
C ASP A 359 18.71 -2.13 -15.82
N ARG A 360 18.09 -1.33 -16.67
CA ARG A 360 17.30 -1.79 -17.80
C ARG A 360 18.07 -2.70 -18.78
N LEU A 361 19.37 -2.41 -19.00
CA LEU A 361 20.18 -3.20 -19.92
C LEU A 361 20.49 -4.59 -19.34
N GLN A 362 20.71 -4.67 -18.02
CA GLN A 362 20.90 -5.97 -17.36
C GLN A 362 19.62 -6.79 -17.37
N VAL A 363 18.44 -6.15 -17.15
CA VAL A 363 17.14 -6.83 -17.24
C VAL A 363 16.91 -7.36 -18.65
N ALA A 364 17.15 -6.54 -19.68
CA ALA A 364 17.01 -6.97 -21.07
C ALA A 364 17.90 -8.18 -21.38
N ALA A 365 19.19 -8.10 -21.04
CA ALA A 365 20.13 -9.21 -21.25
C ALA A 365 19.73 -10.49 -20.50
N LEU A 366 19.17 -10.33 -19.29
CA LEU A 366 18.67 -11.45 -18.50
C LEU A 366 17.49 -12.14 -19.19
N LEU A 367 16.48 -11.41 -19.65
CA LEU A 367 15.29 -11.94 -20.29
C LEU A 367 15.60 -12.55 -21.66
N ASP A 368 16.53 -11.96 -22.43
CA ASP A 368 17.01 -12.52 -23.69
C ASP A 368 17.74 -13.86 -23.49
N ALA A 369 18.57 -13.97 -22.45
CA ALA A 369 19.32 -15.19 -22.15
C ALA A 369 18.45 -16.28 -21.49
N HIS A 370 17.41 -15.91 -20.79
CA HIS A 370 16.56 -16.81 -20.01
C HIS A 370 15.07 -16.54 -20.30
N PRO A 371 14.54 -17.04 -21.42
CA PRO A 371 13.10 -16.92 -21.71
C PRO A 371 12.28 -17.60 -20.62
N VAL A 372 11.29 -16.88 -20.07
CA VAL A 372 10.45 -17.33 -18.95
C VAL A 372 8.96 -17.20 -19.27
N ASP A 373 8.13 -17.97 -18.58
CA ASP A 373 6.67 -17.97 -18.75
C ASP A 373 5.99 -17.18 -17.63
N GLY A 374 6.75 -16.79 -16.62
CA GLY A 374 6.26 -16.01 -15.47
C GLY A 374 7.40 -15.35 -14.71
N ILE A 375 7.05 -14.27 -14.04
CA ILE A 375 7.99 -13.47 -13.23
C ILE A 375 7.41 -13.26 -11.84
N ALA A 376 8.21 -13.53 -10.82
CA ALA A 376 7.94 -13.16 -9.44
C ALA A 376 8.94 -12.09 -9.00
N HIS A 377 8.47 -10.85 -8.92
CA HIS A 377 9.34 -9.73 -8.55
C HIS A 377 9.38 -9.58 -7.02
N ALA A 378 10.44 -10.11 -6.39
CA ALA A 378 10.68 -10.02 -4.95
C ALA A 378 11.96 -9.22 -4.61
N ALA A 379 12.60 -8.61 -5.62
CA ALA A 379 13.72 -7.72 -5.40
C ALA A 379 13.24 -6.42 -4.74
N GLY A 380 13.96 -5.97 -3.74
CA GLY A 380 13.69 -4.73 -3.05
C GLY A 380 14.78 -4.39 -2.05
N ILE A 381 14.93 -3.12 -1.79
CA ILE A 381 15.76 -2.60 -0.72
C ILE A 381 14.81 -2.14 0.39
N LEU A 382 15.11 -2.50 1.61
CA LEU A 382 14.47 -1.97 2.80
C LEU A 382 15.43 -0.95 3.41
N ASP A 383 15.14 0.31 3.19
CA ASP A 383 15.78 1.43 3.86
C ASP A 383 14.79 2.00 4.88
N VAL A 384 15.18 2.15 6.13
CA VAL A 384 14.28 2.50 7.25
C VAL A 384 14.79 3.76 7.93
N ASP A 385 15.14 4.77 7.13
CA ASP A 385 15.48 6.08 7.67
C ASP A 385 14.21 6.94 7.83
N PRO A 386 14.11 7.72 8.92
CA PRO A 386 13.01 8.67 9.10
C PRO A 386 12.95 9.67 7.93
N ILE A 387 11.76 10.17 7.62
CA ILE A 387 11.54 11.15 6.54
C ILE A 387 12.50 12.34 6.69
N ASP A 388 12.73 12.85 7.90
CA ASP A 388 13.57 14.02 8.13
C ASP A 388 15.06 13.82 7.77
N THR A 389 15.53 12.58 7.69
CA THR A 389 16.90 12.22 7.33
C THR A 389 17.04 11.56 5.97
N THR A 390 15.93 11.12 5.37
CA THR A 390 15.92 10.51 4.04
C THR A 390 16.37 11.50 2.96
N THR A 391 17.26 11.06 2.08
CA THR A 391 17.75 11.87 0.95
C THR A 391 17.12 11.45 -0.37
N PRO A 392 17.14 12.30 -1.41
CA PRO A 392 16.72 11.90 -2.76
C PRO A 392 17.44 10.64 -3.26
N ASN A 393 18.73 10.48 -2.96
CA ASN A 393 19.50 9.30 -3.34
C ASN A 393 18.99 8.01 -2.65
N ASP A 394 18.50 8.10 -1.42
CA ASP A 394 17.90 6.96 -0.72
C ASP A 394 16.57 6.57 -1.38
N MET A 395 15.77 7.56 -1.78
CA MET A 395 14.53 7.35 -2.55
C MET A 395 14.83 6.68 -3.90
N ASP A 396 15.82 7.16 -4.64
CA ASP A 396 16.22 6.58 -5.92
C ASP A 396 16.65 5.12 -5.78
N ARG A 397 17.39 4.79 -4.73
CA ARG A 397 17.80 3.40 -4.45
C ARG A 397 16.60 2.49 -4.21
N VAL A 398 15.62 2.93 -3.43
CA VAL A 398 14.40 2.15 -3.12
C VAL A 398 13.51 2.01 -4.35
N LEU A 399 13.27 3.13 -5.06
CA LEU A 399 12.48 3.15 -6.29
C LEU A 399 13.14 2.35 -7.41
N GLY A 400 14.47 2.39 -7.52
CA GLY A 400 15.23 1.63 -8.51
C GLY A 400 14.89 0.14 -8.49
N ALA A 401 14.97 -0.48 -7.32
CA ALA A 401 14.70 -1.90 -7.19
C ALA A 401 13.21 -2.25 -7.28
N LYS A 402 12.32 -1.47 -6.64
CA LYS A 402 10.89 -1.78 -6.53
C LYS A 402 10.06 -1.23 -7.68
N GLY A 403 10.27 0.03 -8.05
CA GLY A 403 9.51 0.73 -9.08
C GLY A 403 10.08 0.47 -10.49
N TRP A 404 11.32 0.90 -10.73
CA TRP A 404 11.96 0.73 -12.05
C TRP A 404 12.13 -0.73 -12.42
N GLY A 405 12.55 -1.57 -11.48
CA GLY A 405 12.69 -2.99 -11.72
C GLY A 405 11.38 -3.63 -12.19
N ALA A 406 10.24 -3.26 -11.59
CA ALA A 406 8.94 -3.74 -12.01
C ALA A 406 8.57 -3.23 -13.41
N VAL A 407 8.79 -1.94 -13.71
CA VAL A 407 8.53 -1.34 -15.02
C VAL A 407 9.35 -2.02 -16.10
N TYR A 408 10.65 -2.23 -15.89
CA TYR A 408 11.52 -2.88 -16.89
C TYR A 408 11.14 -4.33 -17.13
N LEU A 409 10.70 -5.04 -16.12
CA LEU A 409 10.22 -6.43 -16.25
C LEU A 409 8.88 -6.54 -16.98
N ASP A 410 8.05 -5.47 -16.92
CA ASP A 410 6.76 -5.42 -17.63
C ASP A 410 6.94 -4.99 -19.11
N GLU A 411 7.87 -4.07 -19.37
CA GLU A 411 8.11 -3.54 -20.73
C GLU A 411 8.89 -4.49 -21.65
N LEU A 412 9.74 -5.37 -21.09
CA LEU A 412 10.69 -6.22 -21.83
C LEU A 412 10.25 -7.67 -21.89
#